data_834528b1275d257a307382b283a642e6
#
_entry.id   834528b1275d257a307382b283a642e6
#
_cell.length_a   1.000
_cell.length_b   1.000
_cell.length_c   1.000
_cell.angle_alpha   90.00
_cell.angle_beta   90.00
_cell.angle_gamma   90.00
#
_symmetry.space_group_name_H-M   'P 1'
#
loop_
_entity.id
_entity.type
_entity.pdbx_description
1 polymer ?
#
loop_
_entity_poly.entity_id
_entity_poly.type
_entity_poly.pdbx_seq_one_letter_code
_entity_poly.pdbx_strand_id
1 'polypeptide(L)'
;MKYFTFYKRFLTFNKYPLFRTANFKHMLINILLISLLIALPNIVSLFQSVSATTSLANIESEMPEFTIVDGQYVGESKTVQIHGNSILFSENRSTADITGADQDILVGFLKDGIYIRDVQGGGFDYSYISQVRTGEDLETFIKQQTSSLYFYVTVYIVFYTAVIMFFAVILLSIGAYVMNLISTGLKKKSRFMNWFKFSTFATVLALIPIIGIQLAAGSALWWLYLATLPFYFHYYRKLPAMK
;
A
#
# COMPACT_ATOMS: atom_id res chain seq x y z
N MET A 1 -8.24 26.28 18.71
CA MET A 1 -8.92 26.41 17.43
C MET A 1 -9.22 25.01 16.89
N LYS A 2 -10.45 24.75 16.39
CA LYS A 2 -10.83 23.40 15.93
C LYS A 2 -10.05 23.01 14.67
N TYR A 3 -9.53 21.79 14.60
CA TYR A 3 -8.70 21.26 13.52
C TYR A 3 -9.32 21.44 12.12
N PHE A 4 -10.57 21.05 11.95
CA PHE A 4 -11.30 21.15 10.68
C PHE A 4 -11.50 22.60 10.18
N THR A 5 -11.37 23.60 11.04
CA THR A 5 -11.47 25.01 10.62
C THR A 5 -10.34 25.39 9.66
N PHE A 6 -9.19 24.71 9.73
CA PHE A 6 -8.07 24.97 8.83
C PHE A 6 -8.39 24.53 7.40
N TYR A 7 -9.05 23.39 7.19
CA TYR A 7 -9.45 22.94 5.85
C TYR A 7 -10.48 23.86 5.21
N LYS A 8 -11.44 24.39 5.98
CA LYS A 8 -12.39 25.40 5.50
C LYS A 8 -11.71 26.70 5.01
N ARG A 9 -10.50 26.98 5.50
CA ARG A 9 -9.72 28.16 5.07
C ARG A 9 -9.19 28.07 3.66
N PHE A 10 -9.01 26.86 3.09
CA PHE A 10 -8.65 26.73 1.68
C PHE A 10 -9.73 27.29 0.76
N LEU A 11 -10.99 27.24 1.16
CA LEU A 11 -12.11 27.84 0.44
C LEU A 11 -12.21 29.35 0.67
N THR A 12 -11.49 29.88 1.68
CA THR A 12 -11.57 31.29 2.07
C THR A 12 -10.19 31.93 1.94
N PHE A 13 -9.82 32.31 0.73
CA PHE A 13 -8.49 32.82 0.38
C PHE A 13 -7.96 33.95 1.27
N ASN A 14 -8.83 34.82 1.78
CA ASN A 14 -8.43 35.90 2.69
C ASN A 14 -7.90 35.41 4.04
N LYS A 15 -8.21 34.19 4.44
CA LYS A 15 -7.81 33.60 5.72
C LYS A 15 -6.49 32.80 5.65
N TYR A 16 -5.80 32.76 4.52
CA TYR A 16 -4.54 32.02 4.34
C TYR A 16 -3.44 32.41 5.36
N PRO A 17 -3.22 33.70 5.68
CA PRO A 17 -2.24 34.05 6.71
C PRO A 17 -2.46 33.37 8.06
N LEU A 18 -3.68 32.91 8.35
CA LEU A 18 -4.02 32.25 9.60
C LEU A 18 -3.49 30.79 9.70
N PHE A 19 -2.95 30.18 8.62
CA PHE A 19 -2.27 28.87 8.70
C PHE A 19 -1.06 28.93 9.65
N ARG A 20 -0.42 30.08 9.80
CA ARG A 20 0.67 30.29 10.77
C ARG A 20 0.25 29.96 12.21
N THR A 21 -1.05 30.06 12.56
CA THR A 21 -1.57 29.78 13.90
C THR A 21 -1.86 28.30 14.15
N ALA A 22 -1.62 27.42 13.17
CA ALA A 22 -1.76 25.97 13.36
C ALA A 22 -0.76 25.48 14.40
N ASN A 23 -1.25 24.66 15.34
CA ASN A 23 -0.43 24.06 16.39
C ASN A 23 0.42 22.93 15.83
N PHE A 24 1.52 22.62 16.50
CA PHE A 24 2.37 21.49 16.17
C PHE A 24 1.58 20.15 16.12
N LYS A 25 0.66 19.96 17.07
CA LYS A 25 -0.23 18.79 17.09
C LYS A 25 -1.02 18.61 15.77
N HIS A 26 -1.52 19.71 15.18
CA HIS A 26 -2.24 19.64 13.89
C HIS A 26 -1.32 19.21 12.75
N MET A 27 -0.05 19.62 12.76
CA MET A 27 0.94 19.19 11.78
C MET A 27 1.21 17.70 11.89
N LEU A 28 1.43 17.19 13.10
CA LEU A 28 1.65 15.75 13.32
C LEU A 28 0.45 14.91 12.84
N ILE A 29 -0.77 15.35 13.13
CA ILE A 29 -1.98 14.69 12.63
C ILE A 29 -2.01 14.68 11.10
N ASN A 30 -1.65 15.80 10.45
CA ASN A 30 -1.60 15.85 8.99
C ASN A 30 -0.53 14.94 8.42
N ILE A 31 0.66 14.89 9.02
CA ILE A 31 1.75 14.01 8.57
C ILE A 31 1.31 12.53 8.68
N LEU A 32 0.67 12.17 9.78
CA LEU A 32 0.09 10.82 9.94
C LEU A 32 -0.98 10.54 8.88
N LEU A 33 -1.90 11.49 8.62
CA LEU A 33 -2.91 11.35 7.58
C LEU A 33 -2.30 11.23 6.18
N ILE A 34 -1.27 12.02 5.87
CA ILE A 34 -0.53 11.91 4.59
C ILE A 34 0.05 10.50 4.45
N SER A 35 0.69 10.00 5.51
CA SER A 35 1.31 8.67 5.49
C SER A 35 0.28 7.56 5.31
N LEU A 36 -0.85 7.64 6.02
CA LEU A 36 -1.94 6.67 5.89
C LEU A 36 -2.59 6.73 4.50
N LEU A 37 -2.82 7.93 3.96
CA LEU A 37 -3.37 8.08 2.61
C LEU A 37 -2.45 7.46 1.55
N ILE A 38 -1.15 7.71 1.62
CA ILE A 38 -0.18 7.13 0.68
C ILE A 38 -0.06 5.61 0.85
N ALA A 39 -0.14 5.10 2.08
CA ALA A 39 -0.08 3.68 2.37
C ALA A 39 -1.36 2.93 1.96
N LEU A 40 -2.50 3.61 1.91
CA LEU A 40 -3.82 3.01 1.75
C LEU A 40 -3.96 2.06 0.55
N PRO A 41 -3.52 2.38 -0.68
CA PRO A 41 -3.62 1.47 -1.80
C PRO A 41 -2.86 0.16 -1.57
N ASN A 42 -1.65 0.23 -1.00
CA ASN A 42 -0.87 -0.95 -0.66
C ASN A 42 -1.51 -1.78 0.46
N ILE A 43 -2.07 -1.12 1.48
CA ILE A 43 -2.81 -1.78 2.57
C ILE A 43 -4.00 -2.55 1.99
N VAL A 44 -4.79 -1.93 1.11
CA VAL A 44 -5.94 -2.57 0.46
C VAL A 44 -5.49 -3.78 -0.36
N SER A 45 -4.45 -3.65 -1.17
CA SER A 45 -3.88 -4.75 -1.96
C SER A 45 -3.41 -5.91 -1.07
N LEU A 46 -2.73 -5.63 0.04
CA LEU A 46 -2.31 -6.65 1.00
C LEU A 46 -3.49 -7.39 1.62
N PHE A 47 -4.54 -6.68 2.04
CA PHE A 47 -5.73 -7.33 2.58
C PHE A 47 -6.45 -8.19 1.54
N GLN A 48 -6.49 -7.76 0.28
CA GLN A 48 -7.04 -8.58 -0.80
C GLN A 48 -6.21 -9.86 -1.00
N SER A 49 -4.88 -9.77 -0.97
CA SER A 49 -4.00 -10.93 -1.08
C SER A 49 -4.16 -11.90 0.11
N VAL A 50 -4.25 -11.36 1.33
CA VAL A 50 -4.49 -12.19 2.53
C VAL A 50 -5.86 -12.85 2.47
N SER A 51 -6.89 -12.11 2.06
CA SER A 51 -8.25 -12.67 1.89
C SER A 51 -8.29 -13.78 0.85
N ALA A 52 -7.56 -13.64 -0.25
CA ALA A 52 -7.42 -14.71 -1.23
C ALA A 52 -6.73 -15.95 -0.62
N THR A 53 -5.66 -15.77 0.15
CA THR A 53 -4.95 -16.87 0.82
C THR A 53 -5.82 -17.56 1.88
N THR A 54 -6.64 -16.80 2.63
CA THR A 54 -7.55 -17.38 3.63
C THR A 54 -8.74 -18.10 3.00
N SER A 55 -9.13 -17.70 1.79
CA SER A 55 -10.13 -18.44 0.99
C SER A 55 -9.64 -19.82 0.59
N LEU A 56 -8.30 -20.03 0.50
CA LEU A 56 -7.70 -21.37 0.32
C LEU A 56 -8.05 -22.33 1.47
N ALA A 57 -8.17 -21.83 2.68
CA ALA A 57 -8.55 -22.66 3.84
C ALA A 57 -10.01 -23.14 3.77
N ASN A 58 -10.85 -22.54 2.93
CA ASN A 58 -12.25 -22.91 2.76
C ASN A 58 -12.49 -23.88 1.59
N ILE A 59 -11.42 -24.37 0.91
CA ILE A 59 -11.51 -25.27 -0.25
C ILE A 59 -11.60 -26.74 0.17
N GLU A 60 -11.81 -27.00 1.44
CA GLU A 60 -11.88 -28.36 2.00
C GLU A 60 -12.69 -29.35 1.12
N SER A 61 -13.83 -28.89 0.56
CA SER A 61 -14.69 -29.69 -0.30
C SER A 61 -14.25 -29.80 -1.76
N GLU A 62 -13.29 -29.01 -2.20
CA GLU A 62 -12.83 -28.97 -3.58
C GLU A 62 -11.36 -29.43 -3.75
N MET A 63 -10.67 -29.67 -2.64
CA MET A 63 -9.29 -30.14 -2.66
C MET A 63 -9.23 -31.59 -3.18
N PRO A 64 -8.34 -31.89 -4.16
CA PRO A 64 -8.18 -33.27 -4.60
C PRO A 64 -7.49 -34.13 -3.53
N GLU A 65 -7.71 -35.43 -3.55
CA GLU A 65 -6.91 -36.34 -2.77
C GLU A 65 -5.50 -36.44 -3.36
N PHE A 66 -4.50 -36.17 -2.54
CA PHE A 66 -3.09 -36.27 -2.95
C PHE A 66 -2.20 -36.69 -1.79
N THR A 67 -1.02 -37.16 -2.14
CA THR A 67 0.08 -37.42 -1.20
C THR A 67 1.40 -36.90 -1.78
N ILE A 68 2.28 -36.45 -0.90
CA ILE A 68 3.65 -36.08 -1.27
C ILE A 68 4.57 -37.21 -0.84
N VAL A 69 5.13 -37.92 -1.82
CA VAL A 69 6.03 -39.07 -1.61
C VAL A 69 7.40 -38.74 -2.21
N ASP A 70 8.45 -38.85 -1.42
CA ASP A 70 9.83 -38.56 -1.84
C ASP A 70 10.01 -37.20 -2.52
N GLY A 71 9.25 -36.16 -2.05
CA GLY A 71 9.31 -34.81 -2.61
C GLY A 71 8.58 -34.65 -3.96
N GLN A 72 7.73 -35.60 -4.32
CA GLN A 72 6.91 -35.54 -5.51
C GLN A 72 5.42 -35.58 -5.19
N TYR A 73 4.64 -34.78 -5.90
CA TYR A 73 3.19 -34.82 -5.84
C TYR A 73 2.66 -36.06 -6.57
N VAL A 74 1.86 -36.83 -5.89
CA VAL A 74 1.16 -38.01 -6.41
C VAL A 74 -0.32 -37.86 -6.06
N GLY A 75 -1.19 -37.77 -7.05
CA GLY A 75 -2.61 -37.63 -6.83
C GLY A 75 -3.37 -37.11 -8.02
N GLU A 76 -4.64 -36.82 -7.80
CA GLU A 76 -5.54 -36.35 -8.85
C GLU A 76 -5.13 -34.96 -9.36
N SER A 77 -5.10 -34.79 -10.68
CA SER A 77 -4.88 -33.47 -11.30
C SER A 77 -6.21 -32.70 -11.35
N LYS A 78 -6.23 -31.55 -10.68
CA LYS A 78 -7.43 -30.71 -10.56
C LYS A 78 -7.08 -29.24 -10.55
N THR A 79 -7.92 -28.42 -11.15
CA THR A 79 -7.82 -26.96 -11.04
C THR A 79 -8.98 -26.43 -10.23
N VAL A 80 -8.68 -25.72 -9.15
CA VAL A 80 -9.68 -25.10 -8.27
C VAL A 80 -9.70 -23.60 -8.52
N GLN A 81 -10.88 -23.04 -8.77
CA GLN A 81 -11.06 -21.62 -9.05
C GLN A 81 -11.40 -20.85 -7.77
N ILE A 82 -10.67 -19.76 -7.49
CA ILE A 82 -10.87 -18.93 -6.31
C ILE A 82 -10.82 -17.46 -6.70
N HIS A 83 -11.94 -16.77 -6.62
CA HIS A 83 -12.02 -15.32 -6.84
C HIS A 83 -11.32 -14.84 -8.12
N GLY A 84 -11.41 -15.60 -9.21
CA GLY A 84 -10.79 -15.27 -10.49
C GLY A 84 -9.32 -15.68 -10.63
N ASN A 85 -8.75 -16.39 -9.65
CA ASN A 85 -7.46 -17.05 -9.72
C ASN A 85 -7.63 -18.56 -9.67
N SER A 86 -6.62 -19.29 -10.16
CA SER A 86 -6.62 -20.76 -10.19
C SER A 86 -5.56 -21.31 -9.25
N ILE A 87 -5.91 -22.41 -8.56
CA ILE A 87 -4.94 -23.28 -7.92
C ILE A 87 -4.86 -24.54 -8.76
N LEU A 88 -3.67 -24.88 -9.19
CA LEU A 88 -3.42 -26.06 -9.98
C LEU A 88 -2.80 -27.18 -9.13
N PHE A 89 -3.43 -28.32 -9.11
CA PHE A 89 -2.88 -29.59 -8.61
C PHE A 89 -2.56 -30.46 -9.81
N SER A 90 -1.31 -30.94 -9.97
CA SER A 90 -0.95 -31.74 -11.14
C SER A 90 0.27 -32.62 -10.89
N GLU A 91 0.08 -33.92 -11.11
CA GLU A 91 1.16 -34.93 -11.14
C GLU A 91 1.99 -34.88 -12.44
N ASN A 92 1.38 -34.33 -13.51
CA ASN A 92 1.95 -34.38 -14.87
C ASN A 92 2.73 -33.10 -15.27
N ARG A 93 2.63 -32.02 -14.51
CA ARG A 93 3.34 -30.76 -14.79
C ARG A 93 4.41 -30.51 -13.74
N SER A 94 5.55 -29.98 -14.19
CA SER A 94 6.62 -29.51 -13.30
C SER A 94 6.56 -27.99 -13.09
N THR A 95 7.27 -27.47 -12.12
CA THR A 95 7.39 -26.03 -11.88
C THR A 95 8.00 -25.29 -13.08
N ALA A 96 8.85 -25.97 -13.85
CA ALA A 96 9.46 -25.43 -15.08
C ALA A 96 8.48 -25.33 -16.26
N ASP A 97 7.37 -26.10 -16.23
CA ASP A 97 6.37 -26.11 -17.30
C ASP A 97 5.39 -24.92 -17.22
N ILE A 98 5.39 -24.21 -16.10
CA ILE A 98 4.55 -23.02 -15.94
C ILE A 98 5.16 -21.85 -16.72
N THR A 99 4.41 -21.35 -17.67
CA THR A 99 4.83 -20.27 -18.57
C THR A 99 3.99 -19.00 -18.36
N GLY A 100 4.37 -17.92 -19.04
CA GLY A 100 3.60 -16.67 -19.03
C GLY A 100 2.16 -16.79 -19.58
N ALA A 101 1.81 -17.91 -20.22
CA ALA A 101 0.43 -18.20 -20.65
C ALA A 101 -0.47 -18.67 -19.48
N ASP A 102 0.11 -19.12 -18.38
CA ASP A 102 -0.57 -19.61 -17.19
C ASP A 102 -0.81 -18.48 -16.14
N GLN A 103 -1.09 -17.26 -16.61
CA GLN A 103 -1.25 -16.07 -15.74
C GLN A 103 -2.38 -16.18 -14.72
N ASP A 104 -3.32 -17.09 -14.91
CA ASP A 104 -4.43 -17.30 -13.99
C ASP A 104 -4.04 -18.17 -12.79
N ILE A 105 -2.92 -18.91 -12.87
CA ILE A 105 -2.46 -19.77 -11.79
C ILE A 105 -1.80 -18.93 -10.70
N LEU A 106 -2.42 -18.90 -9.53
CA LEU A 106 -1.88 -18.23 -8.33
C LEU A 106 -0.87 -19.12 -7.60
N VAL A 107 -1.25 -20.39 -7.39
CA VAL A 107 -0.44 -21.42 -6.75
C VAL A 107 -0.58 -22.72 -7.53
N GLY A 108 0.51 -23.43 -7.72
CA GLY A 108 0.53 -24.76 -8.31
C GLY A 108 1.19 -25.77 -7.37
N PHE A 109 0.50 -26.84 -7.04
CA PHE A 109 1.08 -28.04 -6.43
C PHE A 109 1.40 -29.02 -7.57
N LEU A 110 2.67 -29.04 -7.95
CA LEU A 110 3.13 -29.69 -9.17
C LEU A 110 4.02 -30.89 -8.83
N LYS A 111 4.35 -31.68 -9.82
CA LYS A 111 5.12 -32.92 -9.66
C LYS A 111 6.38 -32.76 -8.80
N ASP A 112 7.15 -31.70 -9.02
CA ASP A 112 8.48 -31.46 -8.45
C ASP A 112 8.52 -30.37 -7.39
N GLY A 113 7.40 -29.72 -7.10
CA GLY A 113 7.36 -28.62 -6.13
C GLY A 113 6.13 -27.75 -6.20
N ILE A 114 6.19 -26.64 -5.47
CA ILE A 114 5.11 -25.65 -5.37
C ILE A 114 5.49 -24.46 -6.24
N TYR A 115 4.62 -24.09 -7.15
CA TYR A 115 4.71 -22.83 -7.89
C TYR A 115 3.90 -21.74 -7.18
N ILE A 116 4.46 -20.54 -7.05
CA ILE A 116 3.76 -19.34 -6.54
C ILE A 116 3.99 -18.21 -7.54
N ARG A 117 2.89 -17.63 -8.05
CA ARG A 117 2.95 -16.48 -8.94
C ARG A 117 3.66 -15.32 -8.22
N ASP A 118 4.31 -14.45 -8.99
CA ASP A 118 4.98 -13.23 -8.52
C ASP A 118 6.21 -13.45 -7.61
N VAL A 119 6.62 -14.71 -7.39
CA VAL A 119 7.87 -15.00 -6.72
C VAL A 119 8.96 -15.28 -7.75
N GLN A 120 10.08 -14.55 -7.67
CA GLN A 120 11.23 -14.78 -8.56
C GLN A 120 11.74 -16.22 -8.39
N GLY A 121 11.81 -16.95 -9.51
CA GLY A 121 12.18 -18.35 -9.50
C GLY A 121 10.99 -19.32 -9.44
N GLY A 122 9.80 -18.85 -9.07
CA GLY A 122 8.49 -19.52 -9.21
C GLY A 122 8.30 -20.84 -8.49
N GLY A 123 9.35 -21.66 -8.35
CA GLY A 123 9.26 -23.01 -7.82
C GLY A 123 9.96 -23.20 -6.48
N PHE A 124 9.29 -23.86 -5.56
CA PHE A 124 9.82 -24.27 -4.26
C PHE A 124 9.72 -25.78 -4.12
N ASP A 125 10.79 -26.40 -3.68
CA ASP A 125 10.80 -27.82 -3.34
C ASP A 125 9.85 -28.13 -2.15
N TYR A 126 9.23 -29.31 -2.16
CA TYR A 126 8.34 -29.74 -1.06
C TYR A 126 9.05 -29.87 0.29
N SER A 127 10.38 -29.89 0.35
CA SER A 127 11.13 -29.87 1.59
C SER A 127 10.87 -28.62 2.45
N TYR A 128 10.48 -27.50 1.83
CA TYR A 128 10.09 -26.28 2.55
C TYR A 128 8.79 -26.43 3.35
N ILE A 129 7.93 -27.37 2.97
CA ILE A 129 6.69 -27.71 3.69
C ILE A 129 6.66 -29.19 4.05
N SER A 130 7.77 -29.71 4.55
CA SER A 130 7.98 -31.14 4.85
C SER A 130 6.93 -31.76 5.80
N GLN A 131 6.20 -30.94 6.54
CA GLN A 131 5.09 -31.35 7.40
C GLN A 131 3.77 -31.59 6.63
N VAL A 132 3.67 -31.17 5.37
CA VAL A 132 2.49 -31.34 4.51
C VAL A 132 2.74 -32.55 3.62
N ARG A 133 2.02 -33.65 3.88
CA ARG A 133 2.08 -34.88 3.08
C ARG A 133 0.78 -35.21 2.38
N THR A 134 -0.33 -34.69 2.92
CA THR A 134 -1.69 -34.95 2.43
C THR A 134 -2.49 -33.67 2.27
N GLY A 135 -3.67 -33.73 1.68
CA GLY A 135 -4.59 -32.61 1.61
C GLY A 135 -5.01 -32.11 3.01
N GLU A 136 -5.25 -33.02 3.97
CA GLU A 136 -5.59 -32.66 5.36
C GLU A 136 -4.44 -31.93 6.07
N ASP A 137 -3.19 -32.37 5.83
CA ASP A 137 -2.02 -31.69 6.38
C ASP A 137 -1.90 -30.27 5.81
N LEU A 138 -2.16 -30.11 4.50
CA LEU A 138 -2.13 -28.82 3.83
C LEU A 138 -3.17 -27.87 4.40
N GLU A 139 -4.38 -28.35 4.63
CA GLU A 139 -5.45 -27.58 5.25
C GLU A 139 -5.07 -27.12 6.66
N THR A 140 -4.59 -28.05 7.47
CA THR A 140 -4.13 -27.75 8.83
C THR A 140 -3.00 -26.74 8.83
N PHE A 141 -2.05 -26.89 7.93
CA PHE A 141 -0.94 -25.95 7.74
C PHE A 141 -1.44 -24.55 7.37
N ILE A 142 -2.34 -24.43 6.38
CA ILE A 142 -2.91 -23.14 5.96
C ILE A 142 -3.68 -22.51 7.13
N LYS A 143 -4.51 -23.25 7.86
CA LYS A 143 -5.27 -22.74 9.02
C LYS A 143 -4.33 -22.21 10.11
N GLN A 144 -3.25 -22.93 10.42
CA GLN A 144 -2.25 -22.50 11.40
C GLN A 144 -1.50 -21.24 10.95
N GLN A 145 -1.12 -21.17 9.66
CA GLN A 145 -0.39 -20.02 9.13
C GLN A 145 -1.26 -18.76 8.99
N THR A 146 -2.56 -18.92 8.83
CA THR A 146 -3.49 -17.78 8.67
C THR A 146 -3.41 -16.79 9.84
N SER A 147 -3.37 -17.29 11.09
CA SER A 147 -3.27 -16.43 12.28
C SER A 147 -1.94 -15.67 12.32
N SER A 148 -0.85 -16.35 12.01
CA SER A 148 0.49 -15.75 11.92
C SER A 148 0.58 -14.72 10.80
N LEU A 149 -0.08 -14.98 9.66
CA LEU A 149 -0.10 -14.08 8.49
C LEU A 149 -0.70 -12.72 8.86
N TYR A 150 -1.84 -12.67 9.55
CA TYR A 150 -2.44 -11.41 10.00
C TYR A 150 -1.53 -10.60 10.92
N PHE A 151 -0.80 -11.30 11.81
CA PHE A 151 0.19 -10.65 12.67
C PHE A 151 1.30 -9.99 11.83
N TYR A 152 1.91 -10.74 10.91
CA TYR A 152 2.99 -10.22 10.06
C TYR A 152 2.52 -9.07 9.16
N VAL A 153 1.33 -9.17 8.58
CA VAL A 153 0.74 -8.09 7.77
C VAL A 153 0.52 -6.85 8.62
N THR A 154 0.04 -6.98 9.85
CA THR A 154 -0.14 -5.84 10.76
C THR A 154 1.20 -5.17 11.08
N VAL A 155 2.22 -5.95 11.42
CA VAL A 155 3.58 -5.44 11.69
C VAL A 155 4.13 -4.73 10.45
N TYR A 156 3.98 -5.34 9.27
CA TYR A 156 4.40 -4.73 8.01
C TYR A 156 3.70 -3.38 7.76
N ILE A 157 2.38 -3.30 7.92
CA ILE A 157 1.61 -2.06 7.72
C ILE A 157 2.10 -0.95 8.64
N VAL A 158 2.33 -1.26 9.92
CA VAL A 158 2.84 -0.28 10.90
C VAL A 158 4.22 0.22 10.49
N PHE A 159 5.13 -0.70 10.16
CA PHE A 159 6.48 -0.35 9.73
C PHE A 159 6.48 0.45 8.41
N TYR A 160 5.74 -0.01 7.41
CA TYR A 160 5.60 0.66 6.12
C TYR A 160 5.04 2.09 6.27
N THR A 161 3.99 2.26 7.09
CA THR A 161 3.42 3.58 7.38
C THR A 161 4.43 4.50 8.08
N ALA A 162 5.24 3.96 9.00
CA ALA A 162 6.29 4.72 9.68
C ALA A 162 7.39 5.18 8.71
N VAL A 163 7.79 4.32 7.77
CA VAL A 163 8.75 4.67 6.71
C VAL A 163 8.20 5.79 5.82
N ILE A 164 6.95 5.67 5.37
CA ILE A 164 6.29 6.73 4.58
C ILE A 164 6.22 8.03 5.38
N MET A 165 5.91 7.97 6.67
CA MET A 165 5.86 9.14 7.55
C MET A 165 7.21 9.86 7.61
N PHE A 166 8.30 9.12 7.71
CA PHE A 166 9.65 9.67 7.68
C PHE A 166 9.94 10.40 6.36
N PHE A 167 9.66 9.75 5.22
CA PHE A 167 9.84 10.39 3.91
C PHE A 167 8.92 11.58 3.69
N ALA A 168 7.67 11.53 4.16
CA ALA A 168 6.75 12.65 4.08
C ALA A 168 7.26 13.88 4.83
N VAL A 169 7.84 13.71 6.03
CA VAL A 169 8.46 14.81 6.78
C VAL A 169 9.60 15.43 6.00
N ILE A 170 10.48 14.61 5.40
CA ILE A 170 11.62 15.10 4.60
C ILE A 170 11.12 15.90 3.39
N LEU A 171 10.21 15.33 2.58
CA LEU A 171 9.72 15.96 1.36
C LEU A 171 8.97 17.27 1.65
N LEU A 172 8.11 17.28 2.68
CA LEU A 172 7.41 18.47 3.12
C LEU A 172 8.39 19.54 3.63
N SER A 173 9.47 19.13 4.32
CA SER A 173 10.50 20.04 4.81
C SER A 173 11.27 20.68 3.65
N ILE A 174 11.68 19.88 2.66
CA ILE A 174 12.36 20.36 1.45
C ILE A 174 11.46 21.36 0.71
N GLY A 175 10.19 20.98 0.46
CA GLY A 175 9.22 21.86 -0.22
C GLY A 175 8.99 23.17 0.53
N ALA A 176 8.80 23.11 1.84
CA ALA A 176 8.65 24.30 2.68
C ALA A 176 9.89 25.18 2.70
N TYR A 177 11.09 24.59 2.69
CA TYR A 177 12.36 25.30 2.62
C TYR A 177 12.52 26.04 1.30
N VAL A 178 12.27 25.35 0.17
CA VAL A 178 12.33 25.95 -1.17
C VAL A 178 11.35 27.12 -1.28
N MET A 179 10.10 26.93 -0.85
CA MET A 179 9.10 28.00 -0.89
C MET A 179 9.46 29.18 0.02
N ASN A 180 10.10 28.92 1.15
CA ASN A 180 10.61 29.96 2.03
C ASN A 180 11.76 30.76 1.36
N LEU A 181 12.71 30.07 0.71
CA LEU A 181 13.81 30.72 -0.03
C LEU A 181 13.27 31.61 -1.17
N ILE A 182 12.38 31.07 -2.00
CA ILE A 182 11.74 31.83 -3.08
C ILE A 182 11.02 33.08 -2.54
N SER A 183 10.25 32.91 -1.47
CA SER A 183 9.51 34.01 -0.88
C SER A 183 10.43 35.10 -0.33
N THR A 184 11.53 34.71 0.33
CA THR A 184 12.50 35.66 0.88
C THR A 184 13.29 36.36 -0.22
N GLY A 185 13.70 35.63 -1.27
CA GLY A 185 14.36 36.20 -2.45
C GLY A 185 13.51 37.23 -3.17
N LEU A 186 12.17 37.04 -3.17
CA LEU A 186 11.19 37.98 -3.72
C LEU A 186 10.74 39.05 -2.70
N LYS A 187 11.54 39.33 -1.68
CA LYS A 187 11.35 40.37 -0.66
C LYS A 187 10.00 40.23 0.11
N LYS A 188 9.56 38.99 0.36
CA LYS A 188 8.43 38.71 1.22
C LYS A 188 8.86 38.27 2.60
N LYS A 189 8.17 38.74 3.65
CA LYS A 189 8.42 38.33 5.04
C LYS A 189 7.92 36.91 5.22
N SER A 190 8.82 35.94 5.12
CA SER A 190 8.54 34.51 5.16
C SER A 190 9.22 33.84 6.34
N ARG A 191 8.72 32.66 6.73
CA ARG A 191 9.32 31.76 7.71
C ARG A 191 9.10 30.32 7.28
N PHE A 192 10.12 29.50 7.32
CA PHE A 192 10.04 28.06 7.02
C PHE A 192 8.85 27.38 7.68
N MET A 193 8.66 27.55 9.00
CA MET A 193 7.59 26.89 9.74
C MET A 193 6.18 27.25 9.24
N ASN A 194 5.99 28.45 8.70
CA ASN A 194 4.68 28.84 8.15
C ASN A 194 4.40 28.09 6.83
N TRP A 195 5.40 27.93 5.99
CA TRP A 195 5.30 27.12 4.77
C TRP A 195 5.10 25.65 5.08
N PHE A 196 5.84 25.12 6.07
CA PHE A 196 5.69 23.74 6.50
C PHE A 196 4.26 23.45 6.98
N LYS A 197 3.73 24.30 7.86
CA LYS A 197 2.32 24.21 8.31
C LYS A 197 1.35 24.23 7.15
N PHE A 198 1.48 25.18 6.24
CA PHE A 198 0.61 25.29 5.07
C PHE A 198 0.69 24.04 4.19
N SER A 199 1.90 23.58 3.88
CA SER A 199 2.15 22.42 3.03
C SER A 199 1.51 21.15 3.58
N THR A 200 1.56 20.90 4.89
CA THR A 200 0.91 19.72 5.48
C THR A 200 -0.59 19.66 5.20
N PHE A 201 -1.29 20.79 5.30
CA PHE A 201 -2.73 20.85 5.00
C PHE A 201 -3.01 20.75 3.49
N ALA A 202 -2.21 21.45 2.67
CA ALA A 202 -2.37 21.43 1.21
C ALA A 202 -2.17 20.01 0.65
N THR A 203 -1.18 19.30 1.15
CA THR A 203 -0.88 17.92 0.73
C THR A 203 -2.01 16.95 1.08
N VAL A 204 -2.59 17.02 2.28
CA VAL A 204 -3.74 16.17 2.63
C VAL A 204 -4.88 16.37 1.63
N LEU A 205 -5.22 17.64 1.32
CA LEU A 205 -6.30 17.94 0.37
C LEU A 205 -6.03 17.42 -1.05
N ALA A 206 -4.78 17.45 -1.49
CA ALA A 206 -4.40 16.93 -2.80
C ALA A 206 -4.44 15.40 -2.85
N LEU A 207 -4.01 14.74 -1.77
CA LEU A 207 -3.95 13.28 -1.73
C LEU A 207 -5.32 12.62 -1.72
N ILE A 208 -6.33 13.23 -1.12
CA ILE A 208 -7.68 12.64 -1.05
C ILE A 208 -8.21 12.26 -2.46
N PRO A 209 -8.31 13.19 -3.45
CA PRO A 209 -8.75 12.81 -4.78
C PRO A 209 -7.77 11.91 -5.52
N ILE A 210 -6.45 12.08 -5.34
CA ILE A 210 -5.45 11.24 -6.01
C ILE A 210 -5.62 9.77 -5.58
N ILE A 211 -5.67 9.52 -4.28
CA ILE A 211 -5.83 8.17 -3.73
C ILE A 211 -7.22 7.60 -4.05
N GLY A 212 -8.27 8.43 -4.00
CA GLY A 212 -9.61 8.01 -4.42
C GLY A 212 -9.65 7.51 -5.87
N ILE A 213 -9.00 8.21 -6.79
CA ILE A 213 -8.89 7.78 -8.19
C ILE A 213 -8.01 6.53 -8.31
N GLN A 214 -6.91 6.45 -7.59
CA GLN A 214 -6.04 5.28 -7.60
C GLN A 214 -6.78 4.01 -7.17
N LEU A 215 -7.58 4.08 -6.11
CA LEU A 215 -8.38 2.96 -5.62
C LEU A 215 -9.49 2.56 -6.59
N ALA A 216 -10.09 3.54 -7.29
CA ALA A 216 -11.20 3.28 -8.22
C ALA A 216 -10.72 2.82 -9.62
N ALA A 217 -9.62 3.38 -10.13
CA ALA A 217 -9.15 3.19 -11.50
C ALA A 217 -7.83 2.40 -11.60
N GLY A 218 -7.26 1.96 -10.48
CA GLY A 218 -6.00 1.22 -10.44
C GLY A 218 -4.75 2.03 -10.82
N SER A 219 -4.90 3.30 -11.20
CA SER A 219 -3.79 4.16 -11.64
C SER A 219 -3.69 5.43 -10.82
N ALA A 220 -2.47 5.75 -10.35
CA ALA A 220 -2.23 6.97 -9.59
C ALA A 220 -1.93 8.14 -10.51
N LEU A 221 -2.79 9.14 -10.50
CA LEU A 221 -2.63 10.37 -11.28
C LEU A 221 -1.86 11.42 -10.47
N TRP A 222 -0.59 11.17 -10.17
CA TRP A 222 0.26 12.05 -9.36
C TRP A 222 0.39 13.47 -9.89
N TRP A 223 0.20 13.68 -11.19
CA TRP A 223 0.18 15.02 -11.78
C TRP A 223 -0.94 15.93 -11.22
N LEU A 224 -2.02 15.36 -10.68
CA LEU A 224 -3.06 16.13 -9.98
C LEU A 224 -2.52 16.90 -8.77
N TYR A 225 -1.34 16.50 -8.25
CA TYR A 225 -0.68 17.27 -7.19
C TYR A 225 -0.36 18.71 -7.64
N LEU A 226 -0.15 18.93 -8.93
CA LEU A 226 0.05 20.28 -9.50
C LEU A 226 -1.15 21.20 -9.27
N ALA A 227 -2.36 20.65 -9.05
CA ALA A 227 -3.53 21.44 -8.69
C ALA A 227 -3.38 22.17 -7.33
N THR A 228 -2.37 21.83 -6.54
CA THR A 228 -2.03 22.58 -5.32
C THR A 228 -1.30 23.89 -5.61
N LEU A 229 -0.64 24.05 -6.77
CA LEU A 229 0.17 25.23 -7.09
C LEU A 229 -0.60 26.56 -6.96
N PRO A 230 -1.86 26.69 -7.42
CA PRO A 230 -2.65 27.91 -7.20
C PRO A 230 -2.78 28.29 -5.72
N PHE A 231 -2.91 27.29 -4.82
CA PHE A 231 -2.98 27.55 -3.38
C PHE A 231 -1.66 28.06 -2.83
N TYR A 232 -0.52 27.49 -3.26
CA TYR A 232 0.82 27.95 -2.89
C TYR A 232 1.07 29.37 -3.39
N PHE A 233 0.72 29.65 -4.66
CA PHE A 233 0.84 31.00 -5.24
C PHE A 233 -0.03 32.01 -4.48
N HIS A 234 -1.26 31.65 -4.16
CA HIS A 234 -2.16 32.52 -3.41
C HIS A 234 -1.65 32.78 -2.00
N TYR A 235 -1.14 31.76 -1.30
CA TYR A 235 -0.49 31.92 0.00
C TYR A 235 0.70 32.86 -0.08
N TYR A 236 1.57 32.69 -1.09
CA TYR A 236 2.69 33.59 -1.34
C TYR A 236 2.23 35.05 -1.51
N ARG A 237 1.19 35.30 -2.31
CA ARG A 237 0.65 36.67 -2.52
C ARG A 237 0.20 37.34 -1.24
N LYS A 238 -0.29 36.59 -0.27
CA LYS A 238 -0.77 37.10 1.03
C LYS A 238 0.36 37.32 2.04
N LEU A 239 1.60 36.95 1.73
CA LEU A 239 2.74 37.25 2.60
C LEU A 239 3.06 38.76 2.57
N PRO A 240 3.33 39.39 3.75
CA PRO A 240 3.68 40.81 3.80
C PRO A 240 5.03 41.05 3.12
N ALA A 241 5.20 42.20 2.47
CA ALA A 241 6.47 42.64 1.93
C ALA A 241 7.47 42.90 3.07
N MET A 242 8.76 42.68 2.78
CA MET A 242 9.84 43.17 3.64
C MET A 242 9.92 44.70 3.44
N LYS A 243 9.94 45.41 4.55
CA LYS A 243 10.27 46.83 4.52
C LYS A 243 11.77 46.99 4.42
#